data_573ee3c1bdd06b33a6625e2d5e923394
#
_entry.id   573ee3c1bdd06b33a6625e2d5e923394
#
_cell.length_a   1.000
_cell.length_b   1.000
_cell.length_c   1.000
_cell.angle_alpha   90.00
_cell.angle_beta   90.00
_cell.angle_gamma   90.00
#
_symmetry.space_group_name_H-M   'P 1'
#
loop_
_entity.id
_entity.type
_entity.pdbx_description
1 polymer ?
#
loop_
_entity_poly.entity_id
_entity_poly.type
_entity_poly.pdbx_seq_one_letter_code
_entity_poly.pdbx_strand_id
1 'polypeptide(L)'
;MYPLLTVDLNKIETNVKTVTRLCREYRLQVAGVTKVVRGEPAIASAMVAGGVTALADSHWENLRRLEGLGVERWMIRIPAMDEAEPLVQNAEGSLNSDADTLRALDRAARRLGRTHKVILMADLGDLREGFMDDSTLITTAHLVQDEMPGLVLAGVGVNLTCFSFVQSDTEKLIHLARLADALGLPHPIVSGGNSATLDLMLNDGIPVGITQLRLGESLLFGRERAKYRYLPGTYNDAFLLHAEIVECRDKTSLPIGTIGSDSYGHRPSFTDRGIRRKAICAIGRQSIDCETMWPTDPGVQILGASSDHLMLDVTDSEQSYHSGDIVQFRLGYFSTMRAYTSPYVEIRYHG
;
A
#
# COMPACT_ATOMS: atom_id res chain seq x y z
N MET A 1 18.16 3.94 -19.06
CA MET A 1 17.62 2.91 -19.97
C MET A 1 16.10 2.86 -19.76
N TYR A 2 15.31 2.37 -20.71
CA TYR A 2 13.86 2.20 -20.56
C TYR A 2 13.53 0.72 -20.43
N PRO A 3 12.45 0.33 -19.71
CA PRO A 3 11.51 1.21 -18.98
C PRO A 3 12.14 1.89 -17.75
N LEU A 4 11.77 3.15 -17.53
CA LEU A 4 12.28 3.99 -16.44
C LEU A 4 11.11 4.50 -15.60
N LEU A 5 11.16 4.30 -14.29
CA LEU A 5 10.25 4.92 -13.32
C LEU A 5 10.96 6.11 -12.66
N THR A 6 10.42 7.31 -12.84
CA THR A 6 10.87 8.51 -12.11
C THR A 6 9.95 8.74 -10.91
N VAL A 7 10.55 9.09 -9.78
CA VAL A 7 9.85 9.32 -8.51
C VAL A 7 10.20 10.70 -7.97
N ASP A 8 9.18 11.54 -7.81
CA ASP A 8 9.31 12.88 -7.26
C ASP A 8 9.12 12.85 -5.73
N LEU A 9 10.23 12.96 -5.00
CA LEU A 9 10.23 12.90 -3.53
C LEU A 9 9.58 14.13 -2.90
N ASN A 10 9.66 15.33 -3.54
CA ASN A 10 9.01 16.53 -3.05
C ASN A 10 7.49 16.43 -3.10
N LYS A 11 6.95 15.82 -4.15
CA LYS A 11 5.50 15.54 -4.24
C LYS A 11 5.05 14.56 -3.17
N ILE A 12 5.83 13.50 -2.90
CA ILE A 12 5.55 12.55 -1.83
C ILE A 12 5.59 13.25 -0.47
N GLU A 13 6.63 14.02 -0.18
CA GLU A 13 6.74 14.76 1.08
C GLU A 13 5.57 15.75 1.27
N THR A 14 5.15 16.43 0.20
CA THR A 14 3.99 17.33 0.22
C THR A 14 2.69 16.57 0.51
N ASN A 15 2.47 15.42 -0.11
CA ASN A 15 1.33 14.56 0.18
C ASN A 15 1.32 14.15 1.65
N VAL A 16 2.47 13.70 2.15
CA VAL A 16 2.61 13.28 3.55
C VAL A 16 2.33 14.45 4.50
N LYS A 17 2.92 15.62 4.29
CA LYS A 17 2.65 16.84 5.09
C LYS A 17 1.17 17.20 5.11
N THR A 18 0.52 17.13 3.95
CA THR A 18 -0.91 17.44 3.84
C THR A 18 -1.76 16.46 4.64
N VAL A 19 -1.53 15.15 4.46
CA VAL A 19 -2.33 14.11 5.12
C VAL A 19 -2.04 14.04 6.62
N THR A 20 -0.78 14.17 7.04
CA THR A 20 -0.42 14.17 8.48
C THR A 20 -0.98 15.38 9.21
N ARG A 21 -1.03 16.56 8.55
CA ARG A 21 -1.69 17.73 9.10
C ARG A 21 -3.19 17.49 9.32
N LEU A 22 -3.90 16.94 8.32
CA LEU A 22 -5.31 16.58 8.45
C LEU A 22 -5.54 15.58 9.60
N CYS A 23 -4.71 14.56 9.72
CA CYS A 23 -4.80 13.60 10.82
C CYS A 23 -4.57 14.25 12.20
N ARG A 24 -3.65 15.21 12.32
CA ARG A 24 -3.38 15.94 13.58
C ARG A 24 -4.59 16.75 14.07
N GLU A 25 -5.41 17.27 13.18
CA GLU A 25 -6.67 17.97 13.56
C GLU A 25 -7.60 17.05 14.36
N TYR A 26 -7.51 15.74 14.10
CA TYR A 26 -8.22 14.68 14.84
C TYR A 26 -7.35 14.00 15.91
N ARG A 27 -6.18 14.55 16.24
CA ARG A 27 -5.21 13.98 17.21
C ARG A 27 -4.70 12.58 16.86
N LEU A 28 -4.68 12.25 15.57
CA LEU A 28 -4.21 10.97 15.07
C LEU A 28 -2.74 11.03 14.71
N GLN A 29 -2.00 9.99 15.10
CA GLN A 29 -0.68 9.68 14.59
C GLN A 29 -0.79 8.93 13.27
N VAL A 30 0.24 9.03 12.44
CA VAL A 30 0.30 8.35 11.15
C VAL A 30 1.49 7.42 11.10
N ALA A 31 1.23 6.13 10.89
CA ALA A 31 2.25 5.17 10.47
C ALA A 31 2.30 5.12 8.94
N GLY A 32 3.43 5.51 8.35
CA GLY A 32 3.65 5.52 6.91
C GLY A 32 3.93 4.13 6.37
N VAL A 33 3.08 3.64 5.44
CA VAL A 33 3.18 2.27 4.91
C VAL A 33 4.00 2.24 3.63
N THR A 34 5.13 1.52 3.66
CA THR A 34 6.15 1.48 2.59
C THR A 34 6.09 0.25 1.69
N LYS A 35 5.20 -0.71 1.94
CA LYS A 35 5.19 -2.02 1.26
C LYS A 35 5.12 -1.94 -0.27
N VAL A 36 4.41 -0.96 -0.83
CA VAL A 36 4.27 -0.76 -2.28
C VAL A 36 5.61 -0.46 -2.94
N VAL A 37 6.49 0.22 -2.22
CA VAL A 37 7.82 0.65 -2.67
C VAL A 37 8.95 -0.16 -2.04
N ARG A 38 8.64 -1.35 -1.50
CA ARG A 38 9.60 -2.29 -0.91
C ARG A 38 10.51 -1.68 0.16
N GLY A 39 9.95 -0.84 1.04
CA GLY A 39 10.74 -0.17 2.07
C GLY A 39 11.89 0.66 1.46
N GLU A 40 11.62 1.44 0.43
CA GLU A 40 12.64 2.28 -0.22
C GLU A 40 13.06 3.43 0.70
N PRO A 41 14.35 3.51 1.12
CA PRO A 41 14.80 4.49 2.10
C PRO A 41 14.58 5.94 1.67
N ALA A 42 14.72 6.27 0.39
CA ALA A 42 14.51 7.64 -0.11
C ALA A 42 13.06 8.09 0.11
N ILE A 43 12.09 7.22 -0.22
CA ILE A 43 10.66 7.49 -0.02
C ILE A 43 10.31 7.50 1.47
N ALA A 44 10.85 6.56 2.24
CA ALA A 44 10.63 6.51 3.68
C ALA A 44 11.18 7.77 4.39
N SER A 45 12.32 8.29 3.96
CA SER A 45 12.87 9.57 4.43
C SER A 45 11.93 10.74 4.14
N ALA A 46 11.37 10.81 2.92
CA ALA A 46 10.36 11.81 2.57
C ALA A 46 9.08 11.66 3.43
N MET A 47 8.67 10.43 3.76
CA MET A 47 7.55 10.20 4.68
C MET A 47 7.86 10.72 6.08
N VAL A 48 9.07 10.45 6.62
CA VAL A 48 9.49 10.95 7.94
C VAL A 48 9.56 12.48 7.94
N ALA A 49 10.17 13.09 6.92
CA ALA A 49 10.21 14.55 6.76
C ALA A 49 8.81 15.17 6.64
N GLY A 50 7.85 14.45 6.05
CA GLY A 50 6.44 14.82 5.98
C GLY A 50 5.66 14.66 7.28
N GLY A 51 6.25 14.04 8.31
CA GLY A 51 5.73 14.01 9.68
C GLY A 51 4.99 12.74 10.08
N VAL A 52 5.26 11.59 9.45
CA VAL A 52 4.83 10.28 9.99
C VAL A 52 5.58 10.01 11.31
N THR A 53 4.91 9.33 12.23
CA THR A 53 5.46 9.01 13.56
C THR A 53 6.02 7.59 13.66
N ALA A 54 5.73 6.75 12.68
CA ALA A 54 6.25 5.40 12.53
C ALA A 54 6.28 5.02 11.04
N LEU A 55 7.08 4.03 10.69
CA LEU A 55 7.08 3.38 9.38
C LEU A 55 6.56 1.96 9.50
N ALA A 56 5.87 1.48 8.48
CA ALA A 56 5.22 0.18 8.51
C ALA A 56 5.35 -0.56 7.17
N ASP A 57 5.66 -1.85 7.24
CA ASP A 57 5.78 -2.69 6.05
C ASP A 57 5.27 -4.10 6.32
N SER A 58 5.03 -4.88 5.28
CA SER A 58 4.58 -6.27 5.37
C SER A 58 5.71 -7.31 5.33
N HIS A 59 6.95 -6.87 5.18
CA HIS A 59 8.13 -7.73 5.11
C HIS A 59 9.26 -7.20 6.01
N TRP A 60 9.86 -8.08 6.82
CA TRP A 60 10.96 -7.70 7.70
C TRP A 60 12.21 -7.25 6.94
N GLU A 61 12.43 -7.78 5.73
CA GLU A 61 13.53 -7.36 4.85
C GLU A 61 13.40 -5.90 4.43
N ASN A 62 12.17 -5.45 4.21
CA ASN A 62 11.87 -4.05 3.92
C ASN A 62 12.10 -3.18 5.17
N LEU A 63 11.63 -3.64 6.34
CA LEU A 63 11.83 -2.93 7.61
C LEU A 63 13.31 -2.80 7.97
N ARG A 64 14.14 -3.81 7.66
CA ARG A 64 15.60 -3.72 7.82
C ARG A 64 16.20 -2.57 7.01
N ARG A 65 15.72 -2.32 5.79
CA ARG A 65 16.18 -1.21 4.93
C ARG A 65 15.86 0.18 5.50
N LEU A 66 14.91 0.26 6.43
CA LEU A 66 14.45 1.50 7.07
C LEU A 66 15.19 1.81 8.39
N GLU A 67 16.21 1.04 8.71
CA GLU A 67 17.02 1.28 9.91
C GLU A 67 17.68 2.66 9.87
N GLY A 68 17.73 3.34 11.02
CA GLY A 68 18.38 4.64 11.15
C GLY A 68 17.53 5.85 10.79
N LEU A 69 16.27 5.68 10.36
CA LEU A 69 15.38 6.81 10.03
C LEU A 69 14.74 7.51 11.25
N GLY A 70 15.06 7.08 12.48
CA GLY A 70 14.70 7.79 13.72
C GLY A 70 13.23 7.62 14.15
N VAL A 71 12.49 6.71 13.54
CA VAL A 71 11.10 6.36 13.91
C VAL A 71 10.95 4.86 14.06
N GLU A 72 9.94 4.43 14.83
CA GLU A 72 9.66 3.00 15.00
C GLU A 72 9.24 2.33 13.68
N ARG A 73 9.61 1.07 13.54
CA ARG A 73 9.28 0.21 12.39
C ARG A 73 8.33 -0.89 12.82
N TRP A 74 7.25 -1.06 12.09
CA TRP A 74 6.15 -1.95 12.43
C TRP A 74 5.83 -2.94 11.31
N MET A 75 5.76 -4.23 11.64
CA MET A 75 5.22 -5.25 10.73
C MET A 75 3.70 -5.17 10.73
N ILE A 76 3.10 -4.94 9.55
CA ILE A 76 1.63 -4.82 9.39
C ILE A 76 0.98 -6.04 8.71
N ARG A 77 1.68 -7.10 8.58
CA ARG A 77 1.18 -8.45 8.29
C ARG A 77 1.42 -9.31 9.54
N ILE A 78 0.51 -10.24 9.83
CA ILE A 78 0.80 -11.26 10.86
C ILE A 78 2.08 -11.99 10.45
N PRO A 79 3.13 -12.02 11.29
CA PRO A 79 4.37 -12.70 10.95
C PRO A 79 4.19 -14.21 10.92
N ALA A 80 4.91 -14.90 10.05
CA ALA A 80 5.06 -16.32 10.14
C ALA A 80 5.96 -16.69 11.33
N MET A 81 5.84 -17.90 11.87
CA MET A 81 6.60 -18.31 13.07
C MET A 81 8.12 -18.32 12.84
N ASP A 82 8.55 -18.67 11.63
CA ASP A 82 9.97 -18.66 11.22
C ASP A 82 10.54 -17.27 10.98
N GLU A 83 9.67 -16.27 10.80
CA GLU A 83 10.06 -14.86 10.72
C GLU A 83 10.26 -14.19 12.09
N ALA A 84 9.92 -14.85 13.21
CA ALA A 84 9.91 -14.22 14.53
C ALA A 84 11.28 -13.62 14.91
N GLU A 85 12.37 -14.34 14.69
CA GLU A 85 13.70 -13.84 15.03
C GLU A 85 14.17 -12.68 14.13
N PRO A 86 14.16 -12.80 12.80
CA PRO A 86 14.52 -11.68 11.94
C PRO A 86 13.60 -10.47 12.11
N LEU A 87 12.32 -10.68 12.44
CA LEU A 87 11.41 -9.57 12.70
C LEU A 87 11.79 -8.81 13.98
N VAL A 88 12.01 -9.51 15.11
CA VAL A 88 12.42 -8.88 16.37
C VAL A 88 13.77 -8.14 16.26
N GLN A 89 14.64 -8.61 15.38
CA GLN A 89 15.92 -7.93 15.10
C GLN A 89 15.73 -6.61 14.32
N ASN A 90 14.71 -6.52 13.46
CA ASN A 90 14.59 -5.47 12.45
C ASN A 90 13.34 -4.57 12.61
N ALA A 91 12.51 -4.78 13.63
CA ALA A 91 11.33 -3.97 13.90
C ALA A 91 11.06 -3.84 15.40
N GLU A 92 10.50 -2.72 15.78
CA GLU A 92 10.10 -2.43 17.15
C GLU A 92 8.77 -3.10 17.52
N GLY A 93 7.92 -3.41 16.52
CA GLY A 93 6.63 -4.06 16.79
C GLY A 93 5.95 -4.70 15.60
N SER A 94 4.85 -5.41 15.87
CA SER A 94 4.03 -6.08 14.86
C SER A 94 2.56 -6.15 15.22
N LEU A 95 1.72 -6.34 14.17
CA LEU A 95 0.30 -6.66 14.31
C LEU A 95 0.14 -8.17 14.45
N ASN A 96 -0.73 -8.61 15.36
CA ASN A 96 -0.90 -10.03 15.69
C ASN A 96 -2.35 -10.38 15.98
N SER A 97 -2.72 -11.64 15.68
CA SER A 97 -4.02 -12.23 16.04
C SER A 97 -3.94 -13.73 16.31
N ASP A 98 -2.74 -14.24 16.59
CA ASP A 98 -2.52 -15.65 16.83
C ASP A 98 -1.59 -15.87 18.03
N ALA A 99 -2.01 -16.73 18.99
CA ALA A 99 -1.29 -16.96 20.23
C ALA A 99 0.04 -17.71 20.03
N ASP A 100 0.12 -18.59 19.04
CA ASP A 100 1.34 -19.37 18.80
C ASP A 100 2.42 -18.51 18.14
N THR A 101 2.00 -17.60 17.25
CA THR A 101 2.87 -16.56 16.69
C THR A 101 3.40 -15.63 17.80
N LEU A 102 2.54 -15.19 18.73
CA LEU A 102 2.96 -14.38 19.87
C LEU A 102 3.99 -15.12 20.75
N ARG A 103 3.77 -16.41 21.04
CA ARG A 103 4.76 -17.22 21.76
C ARG A 103 6.09 -17.36 21.00
N ALA A 104 6.06 -17.44 19.66
CA ALA A 104 7.28 -17.46 18.85
C ALA A 104 8.05 -16.15 18.95
N LEU A 105 7.34 -15.01 18.89
CA LEU A 105 7.91 -13.67 19.05
C LEU A 105 8.49 -13.48 20.47
N ASP A 106 7.79 -13.92 21.53
CA ASP A 106 8.29 -13.87 22.91
C ASP A 106 9.62 -14.64 23.03
N ARG A 107 9.64 -15.89 22.54
CA ARG A 107 10.89 -16.69 22.58
C ARG A 107 12.03 -16.03 21.82
N ALA A 108 11.76 -15.43 20.67
CA ALA A 108 12.76 -14.72 19.88
C ALA A 108 13.26 -13.47 20.62
N ALA A 109 12.35 -12.66 21.17
CA ALA A 109 12.68 -11.45 21.90
C ALA A 109 13.56 -11.75 23.12
N ARG A 110 13.18 -12.74 23.91
CA ARG A 110 13.97 -13.18 25.08
C ARG A 110 15.35 -13.70 24.68
N ARG A 111 15.44 -14.51 23.62
CA ARG A 111 16.73 -15.03 23.12
C ARG A 111 17.67 -13.92 22.68
N LEU A 112 17.12 -12.86 22.06
CA LEU A 112 17.87 -11.71 21.58
C LEU A 112 18.14 -10.65 22.67
N GLY A 113 17.61 -10.82 23.90
CA GLY A 113 17.70 -9.82 24.96
C GLY A 113 17.00 -8.50 24.61
N ARG A 114 15.91 -8.58 23.83
CA ARG A 114 15.11 -7.43 23.37
C ARG A 114 13.68 -7.54 23.89
N THR A 115 12.94 -6.46 23.78
CA THR A 115 11.47 -6.46 23.87
C THR A 115 10.87 -6.17 22.50
N HIS A 116 9.71 -6.75 22.21
CA HIS A 116 8.98 -6.51 20.97
C HIS A 116 7.56 -6.08 21.28
N LYS A 117 7.12 -4.97 20.66
CA LYS A 117 5.77 -4.43 20.85
C LYS A 117 4.77 -5.19 20.00
N VAL A 118 3.58 -5.45 20.54
CA VAL A 118 2.51 -6.12 19.80
C VAL A 118 1.20 -5.34 19.87
N ILE A 119 0.52 -5.22 18.75
CA ILE A 119 -0.85 -4.73 18.65
C ILE A 119 -1.72 -5.94 18.31
N LEU A 120 -2.75 -6.20 19.12
CA LEU A 120 -3.72 -7.25 18.84
C LEU A 120 -4.77 -6.73 17.86
N MET A 121 -5.05 -7.52 16.83
CA MET A 121 -6.00 -7.12 15.79
C MET A 121 -7.40 -7.67 16.08
N ALA A 122 -8.40 -6.80 16.02
CA ALA A 122 -9.81 -7.18 15.99
C ALA A 122 -10.28 -7.30 14.53
N ASP A 123 -10.99 -8.37 14.19
CA ASP A 123 -11.71 -8.47 12.92
C ASP A 123 -13.14 -7.97 13.11
N LEU A 124 -13.42 -6.77 12.62
CA LEU A 124 -14.73 -6.13 12.68
C LEU A 124 -15.54 -6.32 11.39
N GLY A 125 -15.34 -7.45 10.73
CA GLY A 125 -16.16 -7.93 9.61
C GLY A 125 -15.47 -7.95 8.24
N ASP A 126 -14.18 -7.57 8.12
CA ASP A 126 -13.44 -7.68 6.85
C ASP A 126 -13.00 -9.13 6.55
N LEU A 127 -13.08 -10.03 7.54
CA LEU A 127 -12.82 -11.47 7.46
C LEU A 127 -11.43 -11.81 6.95
N ARG A 128 -10.43 -11.03 7.38
CA ARG A 128 -9.03 -11.25 6.99
C ARG A 128 -8.19 -11.65 8.21
N GLU A 129 -7.61 -10.70 8.93
CA GLU A 129 -6.87 -10.98 10.15
C GLU A 129 -7.54 -10.30 11.36
N GLY A 130 -7.50 -10.95 12.49
CA GLY A 130 -8.03 -10.41 13.74
C GLY A 130 -8.86 -11.44 14.51
N PHE A 131 -9.08 -11.14 15.79
CA PHE A 131 -10.02 -11.86 16.63
C PHE A 131 -11.44 -11.33 16.35
N MET A 132 -12.37 -12.21 16.01
CA MET A 132 -13.79 -11.88 15.87
C MET A 132 -14.53 -11.81 17.19
N ASP A 133 -13.97 -12.43 18.24
CA ASP A 133 -14.54 -12.49 19.57
C ASP A 133 -13.71 -11.67 20.56
N ASP A 134 -14.36 -10.70 21.21
CA ASP A 134 -13.75 -9.81 22.17
C ASP A 134 -13.13 -10.54 23.36
N SER A 135 -13.79 -11.59 23.85
CA SER A 135 -13.31 -12.34 25.00
C SER A 135 -12.00 -13.08 24.69
N THR A 136 -11.86 -13.61 23.48
CA THR A 136 -10.63 -14.23 22.99
C THR A 136 -9.51 -13.21 22.84
N LEU A 137 -9.80 -12.03 22.31
CA LEU A 137 -8.83 -10.93 22.21
C LEU A 137 -8.35 -10.51 23.60
N ILE A 138 -9.26 -10.29 24.55
CA ILE A 138 -8.94 -9.88 25.92
C ILE A 138 -8.14 -10.97 26.65
N THR A 139 -8.55 -12.24 26.51
CA THR A 139 -7.81 -13.38 27.08
C THR A 139 -6.39 -13.45 26.51
N THR A 140 -6.22 -13.24 25.21
CA THR A 140 -4.89 -13.21 24.57
C THR A 140 -4.08 -12.01 25.05
N ALA A 141 -4.72 -10.87 25.30
CA ALA A 141 -4.04 -9.70 25.85
C ALA A 141 -3.47 -9.97 27.24
N HIS A 142 -4.24 -10.61 28.14
CA HIS A 142 -3.76 -11.03 29.45
C HIS A 142 -2.65 -12.06 29.34
N LEU A 143 -2.77 -13.03 28.42
CA LEU A 143 -1.69 -14.01 28.16
C LEU A 143 -0.38 -13.30 27.77
N VAL A 144 -0.43 -12.27 26.93
CA VAL A 144 0.75 -11.48 26.58
C VAL A 144 1.32 -10.76 27.80
N GLN A 145 0.47 -10.13 28.61
CA GLN A 145 0.89 -9.35 29.78
C GLN A 145 1.47 -10.22 30.89
N ASP A 146 0.90 -11.38 31.14
CA ASP A 146 1.21 -12.22 32.29
C ASP A 146 2.28 -13.28 32.00
N GLU A 147 2.35 -13.80 30.77
CA GLU A 147 3.16 -14.97 30.44
C GLU A 147 4.23 -14.74 29.36
N MET A 148 4.25 -13.58 28.69
CA MET A 148 5.18 -13.30 27.59
C MET A 148 6.09 -12.10 27.89
N PRO A 149 7.08 -12.24 28.79
CA PRO A 149 7.91 -11.11 29.24
C PRO A 149 8.81 -10.49 28.15
N GLY A 150 8.99 -11.15 27.02
CA GLY A 150 9.70 -10.58 25.84
C GLY A 150 8.82 -9.67 25.02
N LEU A 151 7.49 -9.63 25.27
CA LEU A 151 6.54 -8.79 24.55
C LEU A 151 6.05 -7.62 25.38
N VAL A 152 5.67 -6.57 24.70
CA VAL A 152 4.96 -5.41 25.27
C VAL A 152 3.65 -5.22 24.53
N LEU A 153 2.52 -5.43 25.19
CA LEU A 153 1.21 -5.15 24.60
C LEU A 153 1.07 -3.63 24.43
N ALA A 154 1.12 -3.19 23.17
CA ALA A 154 1.07 -1.75 22.82
C ALA A 154 -0.35 -1.24 22.55
N GLY A 155 -1.31 -2.13 22.26
CA GLY A 155 -2.67 -1.72 21.98
C GLY A 155 -3.46 -2.69 21.13
N VAL A 156 -4.49 -2.15 20.48
CA VAL A 156 -5.36 -2.88 19.56
C VAL A 156 -5.46 -2.18 18.21
N GLY A 157 -5.84 -2.93 17.19
CA GLY A 157 -6.04 -2.38 15.86
C GLY A 157 -7.12 -3.09 15.06
N VAL A 158 -7.57 -2.45 14.01
CA VAL A 158 -8.48 -3.04 13.02
C VAL A 158 -7.93 -2.82 11.62
N ASN A 159 -8.27 -3.71 10.70
CA ASN A 159 -8.08 -3.48 9.28
C ASN A 159 -9.39 -3.77 8.54
N LEU A 160 -9.81 -2.82 7.73
CA LEU A 160 -11.05 -2.89 6.96
C LEU A 160 -10.76 -2.58 5.49
N THR A 161 -11.71 -2.89 4.59
CA THR A 161 -11.65 -2.57 3.15
C THR A 161 -10.57 -3.33 2.36
N CYS A 162 -9.89 -4.32 2.95
CA CYS A 162 -8.77 -4.97 2.30
C CYS A 162 -9.10 -6.32 1.66
N PHE A 163 -10.10 -7.03 2.16
CA PHE A 163 -10.49 -8.35 1.68
C PHE A 163 -11.98 -8.42 1.32
N SER A 164 -12.87 -8.19 2.28
CA SER A 164 -14.32 -8.17 2.04
C SER A 164 -14.87 -6.77 1.74
N PHE A 165 -13.99 -5.77 1.61
CA PHE A 165 -14.33 -4.38 1.28
C PHE A 165 -15.28 -3.70 2.27
N VAL A 166 -15.36 -4.18 3.50
CA VAL A 166 -16.16 -3.58 4.57
C VAL A 166 -15.62 -2.21 4.90
N GLN A 167 -16.48 -1.18 4.84
CA GLN A 167 -16.09 0.19 5.12
C GLN A 167 -15.92 0.45 6.62
N SER A 168 -15.02 1.38 6.95
CA SER A 168 -14.93 1.92 8.30
C SER A 168 -16.18 2.73 8.60
N ASP A 169 -16.74 2.55 9.79
CA ASP A 169 -17.84 3.34 10.33
C ASP A 169 -17.59 3.71 11.79
N THR A 170 -18.37 4.65 12.29
CA THR A 170 -18.26 5.17 13.65
C THR A 170 -18.49 4.09 14.71
N GLU A 171 -19.42 3.16 14.49
CA GLU A 171 -19.76 2.11 15.48
C GLU A 171 -18.60 1.14 15.66
N LYS A 172 -17.97 0.69 14.55
CA LYS A 172 -16.80 -0.18 14.60
C LYS A 172 -15.62 0.48 15.30
N LEU A 173 -15.37 1.76 15.05
CA LEU A 173 -14.28 2.47 15.69
C LEU A 173 -14.56 2.75 17.19
N ILE A 174 -15.81 3.01 17.57
CA ILE A 174 -16.21 3.09 18.99
C ILE A 174 -16.00 1.72 19.66
N HIS A 175 -16.37 0.63 19.00
CA HIS A 175 -16.14 -0.72 19.50
C HIS A 175 -14.65 -0.98 19.74
N LEU A 176 -13.80 -0.65 18.77
CA LEU A 176 -12.35 -0.77 18.90
C LEU A 176 -11.79 0.06 20.07
N ALA A 177 -12.29 1.29 20.29
CA ALA A 177 -11.87 2.13 21.41
C ALA A 177 -12.27 1.50 22.76
N ARG A 178 -13.47 0.92 22.86
CA ARG A 178 -13.92 0.18 24.08
C ARG A 178 -13.06 -1.05 24.36
N LEU A 179 -12.65 -1.78 23.32
CA LEU A 179 -11.69 -2.88 23.49
C LEU A 179 -10.36 -2.37 24.06
N ALA A 180 -9.85 -1.26 23.57
CA ALA A 180 -8.64 -0.66 24.10
C ALA A 180 -8.78 -0.27 25.58
N ASP A 181 -9.90 0.31 25.97
CA ASP A 181 -10.20 0.65 27.35
C ASP A 181 -10.25 -0.60 28.25
N ALA A 182 -10.85 -1.70 27.76
CA ALA A 182 -10.94 -2.97 28.49
C ALA A 182 -9.58 -3.62 28.76
N LEU A 183 -8.53 -3.28 27.98
CA LEU A 183 -7.18 -3.78 28.21
C LEU A 183 -6.45 -3.05 29.36
N GLY A 184 -6.96 -1.93 29.83
CA GLY A 184 -6.38 -1.15 30.93
C GLY A 184 -4.97 -0.63 30.69
N LEU A 185 -4.56 -0.47 29.43
CA LEU A 185 -3.21 -0.01 29.06
C LEU A 185 -3.07 1.51 29.22
N PRO A 186 -1.95 1.99 29.81
CA PRO A 186 -1.65 3.40 29.77
C PRO A 186 -1.26 3.83 28.34
N HIS A 187 -2.01 4.78 27.77
CA HIS A 187 -1.75 5.35 26.43
C HIS A 187 -1.64 4.31 25.29
N PRO A 188 -2.68 3.45 25.08
CA PRO A 188 -2.61 2.42 24.07
C PRO A 188 -2.55 3.00 22.64
N ILE A 189 -1.91 2.29 21.74
CA ILE A 189 -2.08 2.51 20.31
C ILE A 189 -3.43 1.90 19.91
N VAL A 190 -4.37 2.74 19.52
CA VAL A 190 -5.66 2.30 18.96
C VAL A 190 -5.65 2.59 17.47
N SER A 191 -5.27 1.57 16.68
CA SER A 191 -4.99 1.72 15.26
C SER A 191 -6.24 1.51 14.42
N GLY A 192 -6.91 2.61 14.04
CA GLY A 192 -8.26 2.65 13.46
C GLY A 192 -8.35 2.35 11.97
N GLY A 193 -7.34 1.72 11.36
CA GLY A 193 -7.42 1.29 9.98
C GLY A 193 -6.39 1.94 9.04
N ASN A 194 -6.76 2.09 7.77
CA ASN A 194 -5.89 2.45 6.67
C ASN A 194 -6.41 3.68 5.89
N SER A 195 -5.91 3.92 4.66
CA SER A 195 -6.31 5.07 3.83
C SER A 195 -7.82 5.12 3.50
N ALA A 196 -8.58 4.03 3.67
CA ALA A 196 -10.03 4.07 3.50
C ALA A 196 -10.74 4.77 4.67
N THR A 197 -10.18 4.73 5.89
CA THR A 197 -10.73 5.41 7.07
C THR A 197 -10.70 6.93 6.92
N LEU A 198 -9.89 7.48 6.01
CA LEU A 198 -9.88 8.92 5.74
C LEU A 198 -11.20 9.45 5.19
N ASP A 199 -11.98 8.65 4.46
CA ASP A 199 -13.31 9.04 4.01
C ASP A 199 -14.25 9.30 5.20
N LEU A 200 -14.29 8.38 6.17
CA LEU A 200 -15.03 8.56 7.40
C LEU A 200 -14.52 9.80 8.17
N MET A 201 -13.21 9.91 8.35
CA MET A 201 -12.59 11.01 9.08
C MET A 201 -13.01 12.38 8.53
N LEU A 202 -13.01 12.54 7.20
CA LEU A 202 -13.28 13.81 6.54
C LEU A 202 -14.77 14.18 6.48
N ASN A 203 -15.67 13.19 6.50
CA ASN A 203 -17.12 13.43 6.41
C ASN A 203 -17.80 13.43 7.77
N ASP A 204 -17.47 12.50 8.66
CA ASP A 204 -18.20 12.22 9.90
C ASP A 204 -17.32 12.43 11.16
N GLY A 205 -16.00 12.60 10.96
CA GLY A 205 -15.03 12.67 12.06
C GLY A 205 -14.56 11.29 12.51
N ILE A 206 -13.68 11.28 13.52
CA ILE A 206 -13.15 10.05 14.14
C ILE A 206 -13.57 10.00 15.60
N PRO A 207 -14.08 8.87 16.09
CA PRO A 207 -14.42 8.69 17.51
C PRO A 207 -13.21 8.92 18.42
N VAL A 208 -13.49 9.48 19.59
CA VAL A 208 -12.49 9.61 20.67
C VAL A 208 -11.97 8.21 21.04
N GLY A 209 -10.67 8.10 21.29
CA GLY A 209 -10.02 6.84 21.63
C GLY A 209 -9.22 6.24 20.46
N ILE A 210 -9.50 6.58 19.21
CA ILE A 210 -8.64 6.21 18.08
C ILE A 210 -7.41 7.13 18.10
N THR A 211 -6.20 6.53 18.02
CA THR A 211 -4.94 7.28 18.18
C THR A 211 -4.03 7.22 16.96
N GLN A 212 -4.25 6.26 16.03
CA GLN A 212 -3.35 6.04 14.90
C GLN A 212 -4.09 5.56 13.65
N LEU A 213 -3.60 5.98 12.48
CA LEU A 213 -3.93 5.37 11.18
C LEU A 213 -2.65 4.87 10.48
N ARG A 214 -2.77 3.77 9.73
CA ARG A 214 -1.69 3.19 8.91
C ARG A 214 -1.93 3.53 7.45
N LEU A 215 -1.22 4.53 6.94
CA LEU A 215 -1.50 5.14 5.64
C LEU A 215 -0.40 4.81 4.64
N GLY A 216 -0.78 4.36 3.45
CA GLY A 216 0.13 4.13 2.33
C GLY A 216 -0.39 4.82 1.08
N GLU A 217 -1.56 4.43 0.60
CA GLU A 217 -2.12 4.95 -0.65
C GLU A 217 -2.34 6.46 -0.63
N SER A 218 -2.84 7.01 0.46
CA SER A 218 -3.03 8.46 0.59
C SER A 218 -1.73 9.26 0.62
N LEU A 219 -0.66 8.69 1.18
CA LEU A 219 0.65 9.33 1.23
C LEU A 219 1.37 9.29 -0.13
N LEU A 220 1.28 8.17 -0.85
CA LEU A 220 1.99 7.96 -2.10
C LEU A 220 1.24 8.51 -3.33
N PHE A 221 -0.09 8.41 -3.33
CA PHE A 221 -0.91 8.73 -4.50
C PHE A 221 -1.95 9.83 -4.25
N GLY A 222 -1.94 10.45 -3.07
CA GLY A 222 -2.76 11.61 -2.75
C GLY A 222 -4.27 11.35 -2.71
N ARG A 223 -4.72 10.11 -2.49
CA ARG A 223 -6.15 9.76 -2.50
C ARG A 223 -6.56 8.89 -1.32
N GLU A 224 -7.81 9.03 -0.87
CA GLU A 224 -8.43 8.07 0.03
C GLU A 224 -8.89 6.81 -0.74
N ARG A 225 -9.08 5.68 -0.04
CA ARG A 225 -9.32 4.39 -0.68
C ARG A 225 -10.76 3.90 -0.65
N ALA A 226 -11.64 4.53 0.14
CA ALA A 226 -13.04 4.10 0.22
C ALA A 226 -13.82 4.43 -1.07
N LYS A 227 -13.61 5.63 -1.60
CA LYS A 227 -14.27 6.15 -2.81
C LYS A 227 -13.26 6.60 -3.88
N TYR A 228 -11.96 6.38 -3.65
CA TYR A 228 -10.85 6.76 -4.53
C TYR A 228 -10.79 8.24 -4.89
N ARG A 229 -11.26 9.13 -3.98
CA ARG A 229 -11.22 10.58 -4.19
C ARG A 229 -9.83 11.12 -3.86
N TYR A 230 -9.35 12.01 -4.70
CA TYR A 230 -8.10 12.74 -4.44
C TYR A 230 -8.30 13.76 -3.32
N LEU A 231 -7.30 13.84 -2.44
CA LEU A 231 -7.30 14.78 -1.33
C LEU A 231 -6.82 16.16 -1.79
N PRO A 232 -7.50 17.25 -1.43
CA PRO A 232 -7.07 18.60 -1.82
C PRO A 232 -5.64 18.91 -1.35
N GLY A 233 -4.85 19.49 -2.24
CA GLY A 233 -3.46 19.88 -1.96
C GLY A 233 -2.47 18.71 -2.02
N THR A 234 -2.86 17.58 -2.61
CA THR A 234 -1.98 16.44 -2.87
C THR A 234 -1.71 16.25 -4.36
N TYR A 235 -0.62 15.55 -4.67
CA TYR A 235 -0.20 15.15 -6.01
C TYR A 235 -0.53 13.67 -6.25
N ASN A 236 -0.93 13.35 -7.47
CA ASN A 236 -1.24 11.98 -7.90
C ASN A 236 -0.29 11.47 -9.00
N ASP A 237 0.75 12.22 -9.28
CA ASP A 237 1.72 12.02 -10.34
C ASP A 237 3.18 11.99 -9.81
N ALA A 238 3.35 11.60 -8.56
CA ALA A 238 4.69 11.42 -7.99
C ALA A 238 5.45 10.23 -8.62
N PHE A 239 4.75 9.29 -9.26
CA PHE A 239 5.31 8.11 -9.92
C PHE A 239 5.00 8.17 -11.42
N LEU A 240 6.00 8.41 -12.25
CA LEU A 240 5.88 8.45 -13.72
C LEU A 240 6.73 7.38 -14.36
N LEU A 241 6.08 6.47 -15.07
CA LEU A 241 6.73 5.44 -15.88
C LEU A 241 6.95 5.97 -17.29
N HIS A 242 8.14 5.76 -17.81
CA HIS A 242 8.54 6.09 -19.16
C HIS A 242 8.82 4.78 -19.91
N ALA A 243 8.07 4.52 -20.98
CA ALA A 243 8.22 3.31 -21.79
C ALA A 243 8.50 3.65 -23.24
N GLU A 244 9.50 3.00 -23.82
CA GLU A 244 9.88 3.19 -25.21
C GLU A 244 8.96 2.40 -26.14
N ILE A 245 8.54 3.03 -27.23
CA ILE A 245 7.80 2.40 -28.33
C ILE A 245 8.77 1.61 -29.20
N VAL A 246 8.57 0.32 -29.30
CA VAL A 246 9.37 -0.58 -30.15
C VAL A 246 8.74 -0.86 -31.51
N GLU A 247 7.43 -0.66 -31.63
CA GLU A 247 6.71 -0.70 -32.92
C GLU A 247 5.58 0.31 -32.91
N CYS A 248 5.39 1.04 -34.03
CA CYS A 248 4.23 1.91 -34.22
C CYS A 248 3.72 1.78 -35.67
N ARG A 249 2.51 1.22 -35.86
CA ARG A 249 1.96 0.92 -37.19
C ARG A 249 0.43 1.03 -37.22
N ASP A 250 -0.08 1.27 -38.42
CA ASP A 250 -1.51 1.18 -38.66
C ASP A 250 -1.96 -0.28 -38.74
N LYS A 251 -2.94 -0.63 -37.93
CA LYS A 251 -3.50 -2.00 -37.84
C LYS A 251 -5.03 -1.91 -37.71
N THR A 252 -5.72 -2.98 -38.13
CA THR A 252 -7.17 -3.11 -37.87
C THR A 252 -7.45 -3.15 -36.36
N SER A 253 -8.57 -2.58 -35.94
CA SER A 253 -9.04 -2.68 -34.56
C SER A 253 -9.56 -4.07 -34.21
N LEU A 254 -10.12 -4.78 -35.20
CA LEU A 254 -10.54 -6.17 -35.05
C LEU A 254 -9.38 -7.13 -35.31
N PRO A 255 -9.20 -8.15 -34.46
CA PRO A 255 -8.28 -9.26 -34.78
C PRO A 255 -8.78 -10.07 -35.99
N ILE A 256 -7.87 -10.67 -36.73
CA ILE A 256 -8.16 -11.47 -37.91
C ILE A 256 -8.00 -12.94 -37.54
N GLY A 257 -9.05 -13.74 -37.74
CA GLY A 257 -9.06 -15.18 -37.47
C GLY A 257 -10.05 -15.61 -36.39
N THR A 258 -9.97 -16.88 -36.00
CA THR A 258 -10.84 -17.43 -34.93
C THR A 258 -10.34 -17.01 -33.58
N ILE A 259 -11.21 -16.39 -32.76
CA ILE A 259 -10.88 -15.89 -31.43
C ILE A 259 -11.03 -17.03 -30.40
N GLY A 260 -9.92 -17.32 -29.72
CA GLY A 260 -9.87 -18.25 -28.59
C GLY A 260 -10.12 -17.58 -27.25
N SER A 261 -9.73 -18.24 -26.16
CA SER A 261 -9.73 -17.68 -24.81
C SER A 261 -8.41 -16.94 -24.52
N ASP A 262 -8.49 -15.95 -23.63
CA ASP A 262 -7.30 -15.29 -23.07
C ASP A 262 -6.57 -16.22 -22.07
N SER A 263 -5.47 -15.74 -21.48
CA SER A 263 -4.66 -16.48 -20.51
C SER A 263 -5.41 -16.83 -19.20
N TYR A 264 -6.58 -16.29 -18.98
CA TYR A 264 -7.46 -16.55 -17.82
C TYR A 264 -8.68 -17.40 -18.19
N GLY A 265 -8.79 -17.82 -19.46
CA GLY A 265 -9.92 -18.62 -19.95
C GLY A 265 -11.15 -17.81 -20.37
N HIS A 266 -11.08 -16.47 -20.35
CA HIS A 266 -12.18 -15.61 -20.80
C HIS A 266 -12.13 -15.42 -22.31
N ARG A 267 -13.32 -15.27 -22.96
CA ARG A 267 -13.41 -14.87 -24.37
C ARG A 267 -13.45 -13.35 -24.46
N PRO A 268 -12.42 -12.71 -25.04
CA PRO A 268 -12.41 -11.26 -25.22
C PRO A 268 -13.45 -10.85 -26.28
N SER A 269 -14.01 -9.66 -26.12
CA SER A 269 -14.84 -9.01 -27.11
C SER A 269 -14.10 -7.82 -27.73
N PHE A 270 -14.33 -7.55 -29.01
CA PHE A 270 -13.70 -6.46 -29.74
C PHE A 270 -14.75 -5.62 -30.45
N THR A 271 -14.54 -4.30 -30.46
CA THR A 271 -15.37 -3.35 -31.19
C THR A 271 -14.63 -2.87 -32.42
N ASP A 272 -15.30 -2.88 -33.57
CA ASP A 272 -14.72 -2.33 -34.81
C ASP A 272 -14.62 -0.80 -34.76
N ARG A 273 -13.40 -0.31 -34.88
CA ARG A 273 -13.05 1.13 -34.93
C ARG A 273 -12.23 1.46 -36.19
N GLY A 274 -12.23 0.55 -37.17
CA GLY A 274 -11.51 0.69 -38.42
C GLY A 274 -9.99 0.53 -38.25
N ILE A 275 -9.23 1.26 -39.04
CA ILE A 275 -7.74 1.31 -38.93
C ILE A 275 -7.36 2.26 -37.81
N ARG A 276 -6.47 1.79 -36.93
CA ARG A 276 -5.97 2.53 -35.79
C ARG A 276 -4.44 2.53 -35.78
N ARG A 277 -3.86 3.64 -35.36
CA ARG A 277 -2.43 3.75 -35.12
C ARG A 277 -2.10 3.06 -33.81
N LYS A 278 -1.50 1.86 -33.86
CA LYS A 278 -1.15 1.05 -32.68
C LYS A 278 0.32 1.14 -32.40
N ALA A 279 0.65 1.34 -31.12
CA ALA A 279 2.01 1.32 -30.61
C ALA A 279 2.21 0.15 -29.65
N ILE A 280 3.42 -0.40 -29.62
CA ILE A 280 3.86 -1.44 -28.70
C ILE A 280 5.03 -0.88 -27.90
N CYS A 281 4.92 -0.88 -26.56
CA CYS A 281 6.04 -0.55 -25.69
C CYS A 281 6.70 -1.80 -25.13
N ALA A 282 8.02 -1.74 -24.90
CA ALA A 282 8.84 -2.82 -24.36
C ALA A 282 8.69 -2.96 -22.83
N ILE A 283 7.47 -3.14 -22.36
CA ILE A 283 7.11 -3.41 -20.96
C ILE A 283 5.78 -4.15 -20.93
N GLY A 284 5.59 -5.09 -20.02
CA GLY A 284 4.35 -5.85 -19.92
C GLY A 284 3.96 -6.22 -18.50
N ARG A 285 3.04 -7.20 -18.36
CA ARG A 285 2.43 -7.58 -17.08
C ARG A 285 3.40 -8.08 -16.01
N GLN A 286 4.61 -8.46 -16.38
CA GLN A 286 5.68 -8.76 -15.40
C GLN A 286 6.05 -7.53 -14.58
N SER A 287 5.97 -6.33 -15.16
CA SER A 287 6.46 -5.09 -14.56
C SER A 287 5.37 -4.05 -14.28
N ILE A 288 4.17 -4.22 -14.85
CA ILE A 288 3.05 -3.28 -14.73
C ILE A 288 1.72 -3.98 -14.54
N ASP A 289 0.75 -3.23 -14.09
CA ASP A 289 -0.67 -3.56 -14.11
C ASP A 289 -1.45 -2.50 -14.89
N CYS A 290 -1.94 -2.88 -16.08
CA CYS A 290 -2.59 -1.96 -17.01
C CYS A 290 -3.84 -1.28 -16.43
N GLU A 291 -4.49 -1.89 -15.42
CA GLU A 291 -5.71 -1.37 -14.82
C GLU A 291 -5.43 -0.26 -13.80
N THR A 292 -4.18 -0.14 -13.35
CA THR A 292 -3.77 0.86 -12.37
C THR A 292 -2.65 1.77 -12.88
N MET A 293 -2.72 2.10 -14.17
CA MET A 293 -1.85 3.11 -14.79
C MET A 293 -2.63 3.91 -15.84
N TRP A 294 -2.21 5.16 -16.06
CA TRP A 294 -2.88 6.08 -16.98
C TRP A 294 -1.86 6.83 -17.82
N PRO A 295 -2.00 6.85 -19.16
CA PRO A 295 -1.16 7.70 -20.01
C PRO A 295 -1.26 9.17 -19.57
N THR A 296 -0.18 9.90 -19.66
CA THR A 296 -0.20 11.36 -19.43
C THR A 296 -0.75 12.10 -20.65
N ASP A 297 -0.63 11.53 -21.83
CA ASP A 297 -1.27 12.00 -23.05
C ASP A 297 -2.72 11.48 -23.12
N PRO A 298 -3.73 12.37 -23.12
CA PRO A 298 -5.13 11.97 -23.11
C PRO A 298 -5.59 11.29 -24.40
N GLY A 299 -4.86 11.45 -25.51
CA GLY A 299 -5.14 10.80 -26.79
C GLY A 299 -4.60 9.36 -26.89
N VAL A 300 -3.85 8.90 -25.89
CA VAL A 300 -3.32 7.52 -25.83
C VAL A 300 -4.27 6.64 -25.03
N GLN A 301 -4.66 5.51 -25.61
CA GLN A 301 -5.46 4.48 -24.94
C GLN A 301 -4.65 3.20 -24.71
N ILE A 302 -4.66 2.66 -23.48
CA ILE A 302 -4.13 1.34 -23.19
C ILE A 302 -5.13 0.28 -23.70
N LEU A 303 -4.66 -0.61 -24.58
CA LEU A 303 -5.45 -1.71 -25.10
C LEU A 303 -5.28 -3.00 -24.28
N GLY A 304 -4.18 -3.12 -23.57
CA GLY A 304 -3.82 -4.28 -22.76
C GLY A 304 -2.34 -4.57 -22.79
N ALA A 305 -1.93 -5.64 -22.13
CA ALA A 305 -0.54 -6.08 -22.16
C ALA A 305 -0.42 -7.61 -22.18
N SER A 306 0.60 -8.10 -22.88
CA SER A 306 1.14 -9.44 -22.67
C SER A 306 2.14 -9.45 -21.50
N SER A 307 2.87 -10.54 -21.30
CA SER A 307 3.96 -10.58 -20.30
C SER A 307 4.97 -9.45 -20.47
N ASP A 308 5.32 -9.11 -21.74
CA ASP A 308 6.48 -8.28 -22.08
C ASP A 308 6.16 -7.07 -22.97
N HIS A 309 4.94 -6.96 -23.48
CA HIS A 309 4.51 -5.90 -24.38
C HIS A 309 3.24 -5.21 -23.90
N LEU A 310 3.28 -3.89 -23.84
CA LEU A 310 2.12 -3.03 -23.61
C LEU A 310 1.62 -2.51 -24.95
N MET A 311 0.35 -2.80 -25.28
CA MET A 311 -0.30 -2.36 -26.52
C MET A 311 -1.10 -1.10 -26.27
N LEU A 312 -0.87 -0.11 -27.12
CA LEU A 312 -1.51 1.20 -27.09
C LEU A 312 -2.24 1.48 -28.42
N ASP A 313 -3.32 2.24 -28.32
CA ASP A 313 -3.90 2.98 -29.46
C ASP A 313 -3.50 4.45 -29.29
N VAL A 314 -2.78 4.98 -30.26
CA VAL A 314 -2.26 6.37 -30.23
C VAL A 314 -2.91 7.22 -31.34
N THR A 315 -3.99 6.75 -31.96
CA THR A 315 -4.63 7.41 -33.09
C THR A 315 -5.16 8.79 -32.73
N ASP A 316 -5.71 8.94 -31.54
CA ASP A 316 -6.40 10.16 -31.12
C ASP A 316 -5.46 11.13 -30.38
N SER A 317 -4.14 10.83 -30.33
CA SER A 317 -3.11 11.71 -29.78
C SER A 317 -2.83 12.89 -30.73
N GLU A 318 -2.59 14.06 -30.16
CA GLU A 318 -2.07 15.21 -30.90
C GLU A 318 -0.61 15.05 -31.29
N GLN A 319 0.13 14.13 -30.64
CA GLN A 319 1.50 13.79 -30.95
C GLN A 319 1.54 12.69 -32.01
N SER A 320 2.49 12.82 -32.95
CA SER A 320 2.76 11.78 -33.95
C SER A 320 3.81 10.81 -33.42
N TYR A 321 3.37 9.70 -32.84
CA TYR A 321 4.26 8.68 -32.27
C TYR A 321 4.90 7.77 -33.31
N HIS A 322 6.18 7.44 -33.08
CA HIS A 322 7.02 6.54 -33.87
C HIS A 322 7.79 5.57 -32.97
N SER A 323 8.41 4.57 -33.57
CA SER A 323 9.34 3.69 -32.85
C SER A 323 10.55 4.49 -32.34
N GLY A 324 10.92 4.28 -31.09
CA GLY A 324 11.95 5.04 -30.36
C GLY A 324 11.40 6.18 -29.49
N ASP A 325 10.13 6.60 -29.71
CA ASP A 325 9.50 7.62 -28.85
C ASP A 325 9.13 7.05 -27.49
N ILE A 326 9.00 7.95 -26.50
CA ILE A 326 8.70 7.59 -25.12
C ILE A 326 7.28 8.00 -24.77
N VAL A 327 6.50 7.04 -24.30
CA VAL A 327 5.19 7.31 -23.71
C VAL A 327 5.31 7.34 -22.18
N GLN A 328 4.67 8.32 -21.57
CA GLN A 328 4.65 8.50 -20.12
C GLN A 328 3.32 8.03 -19.53
N PHE A 329 3.41 7.40 -18.35
CA PHE A 329 2.25 6.91 -17.61
C PHE A 329 2.36 7.31 -16.15
N ARG A 330 1.29 7.83 -15.60
CA ARG A 330 1.10 7.97 -14.17
C ARG A 330 0.74 6.60 -13.60
N LEU A 331 1.43 6.18 -12.53
CA LEU A 331 1.18 4.90 -11.88
C LEU A 331 0.28 5.03 -10.66
N GLY A 332 -0.60 4.05 -10.49
CA GLY A 332 -1.33 3.77 -9.26
C GLY A 332 -0.72 2.61 -8.49
N TYR A 333 -1.46 2.10 -7.50
CA TYR A 333 -0.97 1.17 -6.48
C TYR A 333 -0.31 -0.10 -7.05
N PHE A 334 -1.04 -0.89 -7.85
CA PHE A 334 -0.52 -2.18 -8.32
C PHE A 334 0.57 -2.05 -9.38
N SER A 335 0.47 -1.06 -10.26
CA SER A 335 1.55 -0.79 -11.22
C SER A 335 2.83 -0.34 -10.52
N THR A 336 2.75 0.53 -9.51
CA THR A 336 3.91 0.93 -8.72
C THR A 336 4.51 -0.27 -7.99
N MET A 337 3.69 -1.11 -7.36
CA MET A 337 4.14 -2.31 -6.67
C MET A 337 4.88 -3.27 -7.62
N ARG A 338 4.34 -3.53 -8.80
CA ARG A 338 4.99 -4.38 -9.81
C ARG A 338 6.29 -3.77 -10.32
N ALA A 339 6.32 -2.47 -10.60
CA ALA A 339 7.53 -1.79 -11.03
C ALA A 339 8.65 -1.89 -9.99
N TYR A 340 8.33 -1.74 -8.69
CA TYR A 340 9.31 -1.89 -7.59
C TYR A 340 9.77 -3.33 -7.35
N THR A 341 8.99 -4.32 -7.75
CA THR A 341 9.36 -5.74 -7.62
C THR A 341 10.00 -6.30 -8.89
N SER A 342 9.94 -5.56 -10.00
CA SER A 342 10.53 -5.96 -11.27
C SER A 342 12.02 -5.64 -11.31
N PRO A 343 12.87 -6.59 -11.69
CA PRO A 343 14.30 -6.34 -11.95
C PRO A 343 14.55 -5.58 -13.27
N TYR A 344 13.52 -5.38 -14.09
CA TYR A 344 13.63 -4.84 -15.45
C TYR A 344 13.30 -3.34 -15.53
N VAL A 345 12.79 -2.74 -14.45
CA VAL A 345 12.46 -1.31 -14.38
C VAL A 345 13.57 -0.57 -13.66
N GLU A 346 14.19 0.38 -14.35
CA GLU A 346 15.13 1.31 -13.71
C GLU A 346 14.35 2.33 -12.90
N ILE A 347 14.77 2.62 -11.66
CA ILE A 347 14.10 3.60 -10.79
C ILE A 347 15.05 4.76 -10.53
N ARG A 348 14.58 5.98 -10.74
CA ARG A 348 15.31 7.22 -10.44
C ARG A 348 14.49 8.13 -9.56
N TYR A 349 15.13 8.66 -8.54
CA TYR A 349 14.55 9.62 -7.59
C TYR A 349 15.04 11.02 -7.92
N HIS A 350 14.17 12.01 -7.71
CA HIS A 350 14.49 13.42 -7.78
C HIS A 350 13.62 14.23 -6.79
N GLY A 351 14.05 15.44 -6.45
CA GLY A 351 13.36 16.33 -5.51
C GLY A 351 14.13 16.59 -4.23
#